data_cbdfd473243b2bd92428031f3e1e7954
#
_entry.id   cbdfd473243b2bd92428031f3e1e7954
#
_cell.length_a   1.000
_cell.length_b   1.000
_cell.length_c   1.000
_cell.angle_alpha   90.00
_cell.angle_beta   90.00
_cell.angle_gamma   90.00
#
_symmetry.space_group_name_H-M   'P 1'
#
loop_
_entity.id
_entity.type
_entity.pdbx_description
1 polymer ?
#
loop_
_entity_poly.entity_id
_entity_poly.type
_entity_poly.pdbx_seq_one_letter_code
_entity_poly.pdbx_strand_id
1 'polypeptide(L)'
;MRAKQFLVGVIAMVAPVIALGQRASSGAPDVVRFKGTMENVKATFGPAEPVAHVKRGGELDASSLDCFGDALQKPGDPFSNIKIDNPLTGPFFIDGAEPGDTLVVQILDLQVDSKQGVGTFGPGFGAANNTHYTPMLEKEPLPERAWYYPIDLEKKLITFQAGDSDFKVQFPMHPFLGCIGVAPANGEARSSIVPAEFGGNMDAPEVSPGNTLYLPVNVKGALFYFGDGHAAMGDGEVAGSAVEVPMKARFRFDVVKGKSTGWPRLENEHELMTTGIYRPVDDAVRIAVTEMVHWMHRDYGLSELDGYELFSKVGKLHLTEMVDPNYVVVASIDKKYLPAKK
;
A
#
# COMPACT_ATOMS: atom_id res chain seq x y z
N MET A 1 20.24 1.65 -80.29
CA MET A 1 19.24 2.40 -79.50
C MET A 1 19.70 2.46 -78.05
N ARG A 2 20.06 3.63 -77.54
CA ARG A 2 20.60 3.79 -76.15
C ARG A 2 19.45 4.18 -75.26
N ALA A 3 19.21 3.40 -74.24
CA ALA A 3 18.28 3.68 -73.20
C ALA A 3 18.86 4.64 -72.13
N LYS A 4 18.26 5.78 -71.92
CA LYS A 4 18.62 6.74 -70.88
C LYS A 4 17.96 6.33 -69.57
N GLN A 5 18.74 6.03 -68.55
CA GLN A 5 18.27 5.89 -67.17
C GLN A 5 18.08 7.27 -66.55
N PHE A 6 16.90 7.58 -66.07
CA PHE A 6 16.62 8.72 -65.22
C PHE A 6 16.76 8.30 -63.73
N LEU A 7 17.73 8.94 -63.06
CA LEU A 7 17.96 8.81 -61.64
C LEU A 7 17.02 9.83 -60.95
N VAL A 8 16.02 9.34 -60.23
CA VAL A 8 15.17 10.18 -59.38
C VAL A 8 15.77 10.18 -57.97
N GLY A 9 16.38 11.31 -57.61
CA GLY A 9 16.87 11.52 -56.23
C GLY A 9 15.73 11.82 -55.28
N VAL A 10 15.53 10.97 -54.30
CA VAL A 10 14.64 11.21 -53.18
C VAL A 10 15.38 11.98 -52.11
N ILE A 11 15.07 13.25 -51.94
CA ILE A 11 15.56 14.06 -50.83
C ILE A 11 14.68 13.73 -49.60
N ALA A 12 15.25 12.99 -48.66
CA ALA A 12 14.63 12.78 -47.34
C ALA A 12 14.81 14.04 -46.50
N MET A 13 13.75 14.78 -46.26
CA MET A 13 13.72 15.84 -45.25
C MET A 13 13.68 15.20 -43.87
N VAL A 14 14.78 15.28 -43.15
CA VAL A 14 14.85 14.96 -41.72
C VAL A 14 14.31 16.17 -40.95
N ALA A 15 13.10 16.08 -40.44
CA ALA A 15 12.59 17.06 -39.49
C ALA A 15 13.27 16.86 -38.11
N PRO A 16 13.72 17.92 -37.44
CA PRO A 16 14.28 17.79 -36.11
C PRO A 16 13.18 17.45 -35.14
N VAL A 17 13.27 16.30 -34.48
CA VAL A 17 12.49 15.96 -33.30
C VAL A 17 12.94 16.87 -32.16
N ILE A 18 12.13 17.88 -31.86
CA ILE A 18 12.33 18.70 -30.66
C ILE A 18 11.93 17.81 -29.47
N ALA A 19 12.91 17.19 -28.86
CA ALA A 19 12.74 16.58 -27.54
C ALA A 19 12.46 17.72 -26.55
N LEU A 20 11.21 17.84 -26.11
CA LEU A 20 10.84 18.64 -24.96
C LEU A 20 11.50 18.02 -23.73
N GLY A 21 12.73 18.41 -23.48
CA GLY A 21 13.43 18.09 -22.25
C GLY A 21 12.69 18.76 -21.09
N GLN A 22 12.00 17.97 -20.26
CA GLN A 22 11.62 18.41 -18.92
C GLN A 22 12.91 18.81 -18.20
N ARG A 23 13.07 20.12 -17.95
CA ARG A 23 14.13 20.62 -17.07
C ARG A 23 13.86 20.04 -15.68
N ALA A 24 14.61 19.03 -15.30
CA ALA A 24 14.75 18.66 -13.90
C ALA A 24 15.31 19.90 -13.18
N SER A 25 14.56 20.43 -12.21
CA SER A 25 15.05 21.49 -11.35
C SER A 25 16.23 20.91 -10.55
N SER A 26 17.40 21.51 -10.67
CA SER A 26 18.64 21.08 -10.02
C SER A 26 18.73 21.52 -8.54
N GLY A 27 17.60 21.61 -7.85
CA GLY A 27 17.51 21.86 -6.41
C GLY A 27 17.20 20.56 -5.67
N ALA A 28 17.71 20.41 -4.44
CA ALA A 28 17.28 19.35 -3.53
C ALA A 28 15.75 19.35 -3.42
N PRO A 29 15.09 18.20 -3.32
CA PRO A 29 13.64 18.14 -3.16
C PRO A 29 13.20 18.90 -1.90
N ASP A 30 12.04 19.57 -1.99
CA ASP A 30 11.40 20.19 -0.83
C ASP A 30 10.90 19.08 0.09
N VAL A 31 11.45 18.99 1.30
CA VAL A 31 11.16 17.90 2.26
C VAL A 31 10.34 18.45 3.41
N VAL A 32 9.09 18.03 3.52
CA VAL A 32 8.24 18.25 4.68
C VAL A 32 8.56 17.21 5.75
N ARG A 33 8.76 17.64 7.01
CA ARG A 33 8.99 16.74 8.14
C ARG A 33 7.83 16.80 9.11
N PHE A 34 7.38 15.63 9.58
CA PHE A 34 6.27 15.53 10.52
C PHE A 34 6.45 14.33 11.46
N LYS A 35 6.00 14.47 12.70
CA LYS A 35 5.98 13.39 13.68
C LYS A 35 4.57 13.09 14.13
N GLY A 36 4.11 11.85 13.90
CA GLY A 36 2.85 11.36 14.45
C GLY A 36 2.95 11.20 15.98
N THR A 37 1.95 11.71 16.69
CA THR A 37 1.79 11.56 18.14
C THR A 37 0.31 11.38 18.45
N MET A 38 -0.03 10.84 19.62
CA MET A 38 -1.43 10.64 20.02
C MET A 38 -2.28 11.94 20.01
N GLU A 39 -1.65 13.12 20.08
CA GLU A 39 -2.38 14.39 20.00
C GLU A 39 -2.72 14.81 18.57
N ASN A 40 -2.02 14.29 17.55
CA ASN A 40 -2.16 14.77 16.17
C ASN A 40 -2.59 13.70 15.15
N VAL A 41 -2.64 12.43 15.54
CA VAL A 41 -3.13 11.34 14.68
C VAL A 41 -4.65 11.36 14.52
N LYS A 42 -5.16 10.61 13.55
CA LYS A 42 -6.58 10.45 13.25
C LYS A 42 -6.98 8.98 13.35
N ALA A 43 -8.27 8.73 13.65
CA ALA A 43 -8.86 7.40 13.67
C ALA A 43 -9.63 7.05 12.38
N THR A 44 -9.62 7.98 11.41
CA THR A 44 -10.39 7.83 10.17
C THR A 44 -9.64 8.40 8.98
N PHE A 45 -9.77 7.75 7.83
CA PHE A 45 -9.57 8.40 6.53
C PHE A 45 -10.79 9.28 6.25
N GLY A 46 -10.58 10.56 6.01
CA GLY A 46 -11.70 11.48 5.81
C GLY A 46 -11.28 12.93 5.67
N PRO A 47 -12.25 13.84 5.48
CA PRO A 47 -11.95 15.27 5.46
C PRO A 47 -11.53 15.74 6.85
N ALA A 48 -10.35 16.34 6.94
CA ALA A 48 -9.85 17.01 8.13
C ALA A 48 -8.88 18.12 7.72
N GLU A 49 -8.61 19.05 8.61
CA GLU A 49 -7.61 20.09 8.37
C GLU A 49 -6.23 19.45 8.16
N PRO A 50 -5.54 19.78 7.05
CA PRO A 50 -4.23 19.24 6.77
C PRO A 50 -3.20 19.62 7.83
N VAL A 51 -2.40 18.64 8.25
CA VAL A 51 -1.28 18.89 9.20
C VAL A 51 -0.09 19.56 8.51
N ALA A 52 0.04 19.41 7.20
CA ALA A 52 1.04 20.07 6.36
C ALA A 52 0.66 19.99 4.88
N HIS A 53 1.30 20.85 4.06
CA HIS A 53 1.23 20.83 2.61
C HIS A 53 2.52 20.24 2.03
N VAL A 54 2.39 19.37 1.05
CA VAL A 54 3.50 18.77 0.30
C VAL A 54 3.35 19.17 -1.17
N LYS A 55 4.37 19.80 -1.73
CA LYS A 55 4.36 20.18 -3.15
C LYS A 55 4.39 18.96 -4.05
N ARG A 56 3.80 19.05 -5.22
CA ARG A 56 4.00 18.09 -6.29
C ARG A 56 5.49 17.96 -6.60
N GLY A 57 6.02 16.73 -6.63
CA GLY A 57 7.46 16.44 -6.74
C GLY A 57 8.24 16.55 -5.43
N GLY A 58 7.61 17.02 -4.35
CA GLY A 58 8.20 17.12 -3.02
C GLY A 58 8.20 15.79 -2.26
N GLU A 59 8.87 15.80 -1.12
CA GLU A 59 9.01 14.63 -0.25
C GLU A 59 8.39 14.88 1.12
N LEU A 60 7.90 13.81 1.73
CA LEU A 60 7.48 13.75 3.12
C LEU A 60 8.40 12.79 3.85
N ASP A 61 8.97 13.24 4.96
CA ASP A 61 9.76 12.46 5.92
C ASP A 61 9.00 12.51 7.26
N ALA A 62 8.27 11.44 7.58
CA ALA A 62 7.38 11.45 8.72
C ALA A 62 7.38 10.12 9.48
N SER A 63 6.88 10.12 10.72
CA SER A 63 6.75 8.91 11.52
C SER A 63 5.30 8.65 11.92
N SER A 64 4.95 7.36 12.07
CA SER A 64 3.73 6.90 12.69
C SER A 64 4.00 6.27 14.05
N LEU A 65 2.96 6.14 14.87
CA LEU A 65 2.89 5.22 16.00
C LEU A 65 2.68 3.79 15.48
N ASP A 66 2.79 2.79 16.35
CA ASP A 66 2.29 1.44 16.05
C ASP A 66 0.75 1.41 15.99
N CYS A 67 0.15 0.30 15.55
CA CYS A 67 -1.31 0.21 15.41
C CYS A 67 -2.08 0.35 16.74
N PHE A 68 -1.42 0.17 17.88
CA PHE A 68 -2.02 0.34 19.21
C PHE A 68 -1.75 1.72 19.82
N GLY A 69 -1.17 2.65 19.06
CA GLY A 69 -0.82 4.00 19.54
C GLY A 69 0.28 3.98 20.58
N ASP A 70 1.23 3.06 20.45
CA ASP A 70 2.33 2.81 21.42
C ASP A 70 1.83 2.48 22.84
N ALA A 71 0.61 1.93 22.97
CA ALA A 71 -0.02 1.68 24.27
C ALA A 71 0.45 0.38 24.95
N LEU A 72 0.99 -0.57 24.19
CA LEU A 72 1.43 -1.87 24.67
C LEU A 72 2.97 -1.96 24.61
N GLN A 73 3.63 -1.66 25.71
CA GLN A 73 5.10 -1.55 25.77
C GLN A 73 5.78 -2.75 26.44
N LYS A 74 5.06 -3.50 27.28
CA LYS A 74 5.61 -4.61 28.04
C LYS A 74 4.53 -5.64 28.42
N PRO A 75 4.91 -6.89 28.70
CA PRO A 75 3.99 -7.90 29.22
C PRO A 75 3.19 -7.41 30.42
N GLY A 76 1.87 -7.58 30.35
CA GLY A 76 0.93 -7.16 31.39
C GLY A 76 0.33 -5.77 31.20
N ASP A 77 0.72 -5.02 30.16
CA ASP A 77 0.00 -3.80 29.80
C ASP A 77 -1.43 -4.16 29.38
N PRO A 78 -2.45 -3.51 29.95
CA PRO A 78 -3.83 -3.85 29.66
C PRO A 78 -4.25 -3.28 28.29
N PHE A 79 -5.02 -4.04 27.51
CA PHE A 79 -5.54 -3.61 26.20
C PHE A 79 -6.43 -2.35 26.32
N SER A 80 -7.00 -2.09 27.51
CA SER A 80 -7.72 -0.84 27.78
C SER A 80 -6.86 0.45 27.67
N ASN A 81 -5.55 0.30 27.58
CA ASN A 81 -4.66 1.44 27.28
C ASN A 81 -4.79 1.91 25.83
N ILE A 82 -5.17 1.02 24.91
CA ILE A 82 -5.40 1.34 23.50
C ILE A 82 -6.56 2.32 23.41
N LYS A 83 -6.32 3.48 22.81
CA LYS A 83 -7.34 4.55 22.66
C LYS A 83 -7.81 4.68 21.21
N ILE A 84 -6.98 4.34 20.28
CA ILE A 84 -7.24 4.37 18.84
C ILE A 84 -6.56 3.14 18.25
N ASP A 85 -7.31 2.32 17.54
CA ASP A 85 -6.76 1.27 16.69
C ASP A 85 -6.32 1.90 15.35
N ASN A 86 -5.15 1.54 14.87
CA ASN A 86 -4.54 2.02 13.65
C ASN A 86 -4.54 3.57 13.55
N PRO A 87 -3.83 4.27 14.46
CA PRO A 87 -3.75 5.72 14.43
C PRO A 87 -3.03 6.21 13.17
N LEU A 88 -3.68 7.06 12.39
CA LEU A 88 -3.20 7.58 11.11
C LEU A 88 -2.44 8.89 11.29
N THR A 89 -1.24 8.96 10.74
CA THR A 89 -0.46 10.20 10.59
C THR A 89 -0.95 10.93 9.34
N GLY A 90 -1.35 12.20 9.49
CA GLY A 90 -1.94 13.03 8.44
C GLY A 90 -3.21 13.77 8.89
N PRO A 91 -4.01 14.33 7.94
CA PRO A 91 -3.79 14.31 6.49
C PRO A 91 -2.73 15.29 6.02
N PHE A 92 -2.04 14.90 4.95
CA PHE A 92 -1.16 15.79 4.20
C PHE A 92 -1.88 16.24 2.93
N PHE A 93 -1.91 17.57 2.72
CA PHE A 93 -2.45 18.14 1.50
C PHE A 93 -1.40 18.11 0.39
N ILE A 94 -1.69 17.46 -0.73
CA ILE A 94 -0.78 17.38 -1.87
C ILE A 94 -1.14 18.46 -2.87
N ASP A 95 -0.24 19.44 -3.04
CA ASP A 95 -0.47 20.58 -3.90
C ASP A 95 -0.69 20.16 -5.35
N GLY A 96 -1.78 20.67 -5.94
CA GLY A 96 -2.15 20.40 -7.33
C GLY A 96 -2.93 19.09 -7.55
N ALA A 97 -3.20 18.30 -6.52
CA ALA A 97 -4.10 17.16 -6.61
C ALA A 97 -5.57 17.63 -6.60
N GLU A 98 -6.35 17.22 -7.61
CA GLU A 98 -7.77 17.56 -7.76
C GLU A 98 -8.59 16.29 -7.96
N PRO A 99 -9.89 16.28 -7.60
CA PRO A 99 -10.75 15.13 -7.84
C PRO A 99 -10.71 14.66 -9.29
N GLY A 100 -10.59 13.35 -9.49
CA GLY A 100 -10.44 12.72 -10.81
C GLY A 100 -9.01 12.56 -11.30
N ASP A 101 -8.02 12.98 -10.50
CA ASP A 101 -6.61 12.69 -10.72
C ASP A 101 -6.22 11.33 -10.09
N THR A 102 -4.99 10.91 -10.32
CA THR A 102 -4.32 9.84 -9.54
C THR A 102 -3.17 10.44 -8.74
N LEU A 103 -3.16 10.21 -7.44
CA LEU A 103 -2.01 10.49 -6.60
C LEU A 103 -0.96 9.39 -6.81
N VAL A 104 0.28 9.80 -7.05
CA VAL A 104 1.44 8.92 -7.18
C VAL A 104 2.28 9.04 -5.92
N VAL A 105 2.46 7.94 -5.21
CA VAL A 105 3.22 7.87 -3.96
C VAL A 105 4.40 6.92 -4.15
N GLN A 106 5.60 7.46 -4.33
CA GLN A 106 6.82 6.65 -4.34
C GLN A 106 7.24 6.38 -2.89
N ILE A 107 7.31 5.11 -2.51
CA ILE A 107 7.77 4.69 -1.19
C ILE A 107 9.29 4.61 -1.23
N LEU A 108 9.96 5.63 -0.69
CA LEU A 108 11.42 5.76 -0.79
C LEU A 108 12.14 4.98 0.29
N ASP A 109 11.60 4.99 1.52
CA ASP A 109 12.21 4.31 2.66
C ASP A 109 11.16 4.04 3.75
N LEU A 110 11.31 2.92 4.45
CA LEU A 110 10.58 2.56 5.66
C LEU A 110 11.56 2.00 6.68
N GLN A 111 11.62 2.61 7.86
CA GLN A 111 12.50 2.21 8.94
C GLN A 111 11.68 1.90 10.19
N VAL A 112 11.81 0.68 10.70
CA VAL A 112 11.26 0.29 11.99
C VAL A 112 11.92 1.15 13.09
N ASP A 113 11.13 1.88 13.86
CA ASP A 113 11.61 2.81 14.90
C ASP A 113 11.51 2.23 16.31
N SER A 114 11.63 0.91 16.43
CA SER A 114 11.61 0.19 17.70
C SER A 114 12.50 -1.06 17.65
N LYS A 115 13.04 -1.45 18.80
CA LYS A 115 13.71 -2.74 19.00
C LYS A 115 12.77 -3.84 19.47
N GLN A 116 11.50 -3.55 19.54
CA GLN A 116 10.44 -4.47 19.92
C GLN A 116 9.22 -4.20 19.07
N GLY A 117 8.60 -5.26 18.54
CA GLY A 117 7.26 -5.22 17.97
C GLY A 117 6.25 -5.88 18.90
N VAL A 118 4.98 -5.64 18.65
CA VAL A 118 3.86 -6.22 19.39
C VAL A 118 2.91 -6.90 18.41
N GLY A 119 2.40 -8.06 18.75
CA GLY A 119 1.27 -8.69 18.08
C GLY A 119 0.23 -9.08 19.12
N THR A 120 -1.02 -9.03 18.75
CA THR A 120 -2.12 -9.34 19.67
C THR A 120 -3.05 -10.38 19.09
N PHE A 121 -3.76 -11.06 19.95
CA PHE A 121 -4.95 -11.84 19.62
C PHE A 121 -6.09 -11.43 20.55
N GLY A 122 -7.23 -11.13 19.96
CA GLY A 122 -8.48 -10.88 20.66
C GLY A 122 -9.54 -11.91 20.29
N PRO A 123 -10.30 -12.46 21.26
CA PRO A 123 -11.39 -13.39 20.98
C PRO A 123 -12.42 -12.78 20.02
N GLY A 124 -12.81 -13.53 19.00
CA GLY A 124 -13.77 -13.07 18.00
C GLY A 124 -13.16 -12.29 16.84
N PHE A 125 -11.83 -12.10 16.80
CA PHE A 125 -11.08 -11.52 15.70
C PHE A 125 -10.07 -12.54 15.14
N GLY A 126 -9.83 -12.51 13.82
CA GLY A 126 -8.96 -13.46 13.15
C GLY A 126 -9.67 -14.41 12.18
N ALA A 127 -8.91 -14.98 11.24
CA ALA A 127 -9.41 -15.83 10.17
C ALA A 127 -9.96 -17.18 10.67
N ALA A 128 -9.48 -17.67 11.82
CA ALA A 128 -9.90 -18.95 12.41
C ALA A 128 -11.17 -18.84 13.25
N ASN A 129 -11.85 -17.72 13.21
CA ASN A 129 -13.11 -17.53 13.90
C ASN A 129 -14.26 -18.34 13.29
N ASN A 130 -15.24 -18.67 14.15
CA ASN A 130 -16.38 -19.48 13.80
C ASN A 130 -17.26 -18.82 12.75
N THR A 131 -17.53 -19.57 11.69
CA THR A 131 -18.65 -19.29 10.82
C THR A 131 -19.72 -20.36 10.98
N HIS A 132 -20.93 -20.07 10.51
CA HIS A 132 -22.03 -21.03 10.55
C HIS A 132 -21.73 -22.35 9.81
N TYR A 133 -20.82 -22.33 8.81
CA TYR A 133 -20.50 -23.47 7.96
C TYR A 133 -19.10 -24.05 8.19
N THR A 134 -18.23 -23.29 8.82
CA THR A 134 -16.83 -23.69 8.94
C THR A 134 -16.51 -23.99 10.39
N PRO A 135 -16.18 -25.24 10.74
CA PRO A 135 -15.69 -25.55 12.07
C PRO A 135 -14.39 -24.81 12.30
N MET A 136 -14.24 -24.35 13.50
CA MET A 136 -13.10 -23.57 13.91
C MET A 136 -11.98 -24.38 14.47
N LEU A 137 -10.82 -23.70 14.54
CA LEU A 137 -9.73 -24.07 15.42
C LEU A 137 -10.20 -24.14 16.88
N GLU A 138 -11.17 -23.32 17.26
CA GLU A 138 -11.62 -23.11 18.65
C GLU A 138 -13.04 -23.59 18.87
N LYS A 139 -13.21 -24.55 19.76
CA LYS A 139 -14.52 -24.86 20.34
C LYS A 139 -14.89 -23.88 21.43
N GLU A 140 -13.91 -23.46 22.23
CA GLU A 140 -13.98 -22.44 23.26
C GLU A 140 -13.13 -21.24 22.80
N PRO A 141 -13.54 -20.00 23.09
CA PRO A 141 -12.74 -18.82 22.75
C PRO A 141 -11.34 -18.90 23.35
N LEU A 142 -10.31 -18.69 22.53
CA LEU A 142 -8.96 -18.55 23.03
C LEU A 142 -8.82 -17.26 23.84
N PRO A 143 -7.95 -17.24 24.87
CA PRO A 143 -7.78 -16.06 25.69
C PRO A 143 -7.08 -14.93 24.93
N GLU A 144 -7.47 -13.70 25.24
CA GLU A 144 -6.74 -12.50 24.81
C GLU A 144 -5.27 -12.58 25.20
N ARG A 145 -4.37 -12.26 24.27
CA ARG A 145 -2.92 -12.30 24.52
C ARG A 145 -2.18 -11.29 23.65
N ALA A 146 -1.13 -10.68 24.21
CA ALA A 146 -0.12 -9.94 23.49
C ALA A 146 1.20 -10.71 23.47
N TRP A 147 1.89 -10.69 22.33
CA TRP A 147 3.26 -11.15 22.18
C TRP A 147 4.16 -9.96 21.90
N TYR A 148 5.34 -9.98 22.49
CA TYR A 148 6.36 -8.97 22.31
C TYR A 148 7.54 -9.59 21.57
N TYR A 149 7.89 -9.00 20.43
CA TYR A 149 8.87 -9.54 19.49
C TYR A 149 10.17 -8.73 19.55
N PRO A 150 11.25 -9.24 20.17
CA PRO A 150 12.55 -8.58 20.07
C PRO A 150 13.00 -8.47 18.60
N ILE A 151 13.45 -7.28 18.19
CA ILE A 151 13.90 -6.96 16.83
C ILE A 151 15.38 -6.61 16.85
N ASP A 152 16.18 -7.37 16.12
CA ASP A 152 17.57 -7.05 15.80
C ASP A 152 17.60 -6.23 14.50
N LEU A 153 17.66 -4.91 14.63
CA LEU A 153 17.63 -3.98 13.50
C LEU A 153 18.87 -4.11 12.59
N GLU A 154 20.03 -4.54 13.13
CA GLU A 154 21.26 -4.71 12.36
C GLU A 154 21.20 -5.97 11.49
N LYS A 155 20.75 -7.08 12.08
CA LYS A 155 20.58 -8.36 11.36
C LYS A 155 19.28 -8.46 10.59
N LYS A 156 18.35 -7.53 10.80
CA LYS A 156 17.00 -7.55 10.25
C LYS A 156 16.25 -8.85 10.60
N LEU A 157 16.32 -9.24 11.86
CA LEU A 157 15.68 -10.46 12.38
C LEU A 157 14.73 -10.13 13.52
N ILE A 158 13.59 -10.82 13.52
CA ILE A 158 12.55 -10.75 14.54
C ILE A 158 12.56 -12.08 15.29
N THR A 159 12.41 -12.04 16.62
CA THR A 159 12.32 -13.24 17.45
C THR A 159 10.90 -13.44 17.93
N PHE A 160 10.27 -14.56 17.54
CA PHE A 160 9.05 -15.07 18.18
C PHE A 160 9.44 -15.92 19.39
N GLN A 161 8.72 -15.72 20.49
CA GLN A 161 8.77 -16.55 21.69
C GLN A 161 7.36 -17.04 21.98
N ALA A 162 7.19 -18.37 22.05
CA ALA A 162 5.93 -18.97 22.45
C ALA A 162 5.55 -18.56 23.88
N GLY A 163 4.25 -18.32 24.11
CA GLY A 163 3.77 -17.90 25.45
C GLY A 163 3.69 -19.06 26.45
N ASP A 164 3.56 -20.29 25.97
CA ASP A 164 3.26 -21.47 26.81
C ASP A 164 4.38 -22.52 26.74
N SER A 165 5.53 -22.20 26.15
CA SER A 165 6.70 -23.08 26.06
C SER A 165 8.00 -22.29 25.87
N ASP A 166 9.14 -22.97 25.94
CA ASP A 166 10.46 -22.39 25.68
C ASP A 166 10.77 -22.26 24.18
N PHE A 167 9.83 -22.56 23.30
CA PHE A 167 10.04 -22.48 21.86
C PHE A 167 10.30 -21.05 21.41
N LYS A 168 11.40 -20.89 20.67
CA LYS A 168 11.80 -19.64 20.03
C LYS A 168 12.19 -19.89 18.60
N VAL A 169 11.87 -18.94 17.73
CA VAL A 169 12.32 -18.96 16.34
C VAL A 169 12.58 -17.54 15.86
N GLN A 170 13.53 -17.39 14.94
CA GLN A 170 13.81 -16.14 14.29
C GLN A 170 13.37 -16.18 12.83
N PHE A 171 12.85 -15.06 12.35
CA PHE A 171 12.45 -14.88 10.96
C PHE A 171 12.86 -13.48 10.46
N PRO A 172 12.99 -13.29 9.15
CA PRO A 172 13.45 -12.03 8.59
C PRO A 172 12.41 -10.92 8.77
N MET A 173 12.91 -9.69 8.92
CA MET A 173 12.13 -8.47 8.88
C MET A 173 11.84 -8.07 7.44
N HIS A 174 10.61 -7.70 7.16
CA HIS A 174 10.14 -7.17 5.88
C HIS A 174 9.21 -5.98 6.15
N PRO A 175 9.73 -4.75 6.33
CA PRO A 175 8.92 -3.61 6.71
C PRO A 175 7.99 -3.13 5.60
N PHE A 176 6.72 -2.88 5.96
CA PHE A 176 5.71 -2.27 5.09
C PHE A 176 4.67 -1.51 5.91
N LEU A 177 3.74 -0.82 5.24
CA LEU A 177 2.63 -0.10 5.88
C LEU A 177 1.33 -0.83 5.62
N GLY A 178 0.59 -1.14 6.68
CA GLY A 178 -0.78 -1.65 6.61
C GLY A 178 -1.74 -0.56 6.15
N CYS A 179 -1.76 0.55 6.87
CA CYS A 179 -2.60 1.70 6.56
C CYS A 179 -1.91 2.72 5.65
N ILE A 180 -2.45 2.92 4.44
CA ILE A 180 -2.05 4.00 3.54
C ILE A 180 -3.21 4.36 2.61
N GLY A 181 -3.52 5.64 2.45
CA GLY A 181 -4.65 6.05 1.62
C GLY A 181 -4.89 7.53 1.59
N VAL A 182 -6.01 7.89 0.97
CA VAL A 182 -6.49 9.27 0.81
C VAL A 182 -7.89 9.41 1.39
N ALA A 183 -8.39 10.63 1.50
CA ALA A 183 -9.77 10.84 1.92
C ALA A 183 -10.75 10.22 0.92
N PRO A 184 -11.79 9.50 1.38
CA PRO A 184 -12.87 8.98 0.54
C PRO A 184 -13.65 10.08 -0.18
N ALA A 185 -14.43 9.68 -1.19
CA ALA A 185 -15.35 10.58 -1.90
C ALA A 185 -16.50 11.05 -1.01
N ASN A 186 -17.25 12.04 -1.50
CA ASN A 186 -18.53 12.53 -0.92
C ASN A 186 -18.45 13.05 0.51
N GLY A 187 -17.26 13.39 1.00
CA GLY A 187 -17.07 13.87 2.40
C GLY A 187 -17.24 12.76 3.43
N GLU A 188 -17.15 11.51 3.04
CA GLU A 188 -17.19 10.38 3.97
C GLU A 188 -15.95 10.34 4.86
N ALA A 189 -16.13 9.79 6.06
CA ALA A 189 -15.04 9.38 6.94
C ALA A 189 -15.16 7.87 7.20
N ARG A 190 -14.11 7.14 6.91
CA ARG A 190 -14.00 5.69 7.11
C ARG A 190 -13.02 5.38 8.21
N SER A 191 -13.37 4.44 9.10
CA SER A 191 -12.45 3.99 10.15
C SER A 191 -11.09 3.59 9.56
N SER A 192 -10.03 3.86 10.29
CA SER A 192 -8.65 3.50 9.91
C SER A 192 -8.48 2.01 9.57
N ILE A 193 -9.22 1.12 10.22
CA ILE A 193 -9.19 -0.34 9.97
C ILE A 193 -9.98 -0.79 8.72
N VAL A 194 -10.57 0.12 7.93
CA VAL A 194 -11.39 -0.25 6.75
C VAL A 194 -10.60 -0.02 5.48
N PRO A 195 -10.16 -1.06 4.77
CA PRO A 195 -9.64 -0.91 3.43
C PRO A 195 -10.78 -0.78 2.40
N ALA A 196 -10.58 0.06 1.39
CA ALA A 196 -11.53 0.25 0.27
C ALA A 196 -10.84 0.88 -0.96
N GLU A 197 -11.63 1.45 -1.88
CA GLU A 197 -11.15 2.07 -3.10
C GLU A 197 -10.17 3.24 -2.88
N PHE A 198 -10.19 3.87 -1.71
CA PHE A 198 -9.29 4.98 -1.35
C PHE A 198 -7.93 4.52 -0.74
N GLY A 199 -7.69 3.23 -0.65
CA GLY A 199 -6.62 2.59 0.11
C GLY A 199 -7.15 2.10 1.47
N GLY A 200 -6.62 2.59 2.57
CA GLY A 200 -7.04 2.19 3.92
C GLY A 200 -6.11 1.15 4.54
N ASN A 201 -6.63 0.29 5.38
CA ASN A 201 -5.89 -0.81 6.00
C ASN A 201 -5.78 -1.98 5.03
N MET A 202 -4.86 -1.87 4.07
CA MET A 202 -4.71 -2.88 3.02
C MET A 202 -3.88 -4.08 3.46
N ASP A 203 -3.05 -3.92 4.47
CA ASP A 203 -2.13 -4.92 5.00
C ASP A 203 -1.40 -5.68 3.89
N ALA A 204 -0.94 -4.90 2.90
CA ALA A 204 -0.31 -5.41 1.71
C ALA A 204 1.21 -5.24 1.79
N PRO A 205 1.99 -6.34 1.90
CA PRO A 205 3.46 -6.28 1.94
C PRO A 205 4.09 -5.57 0.74
N GLU A 206 3.34 -5.41 -0.34
CA GLU A 206 3.71 -4.64 -1.51
C GLU A 206 3.78 -3.11 -1.24
N VAL A 207 3.19 -2.63 -0.14
CA VAL A 207 3.30 -1.23 0.30
C VAL A 207 4.65 -1.03 1.02
N SER A 208 5.73 -1.29 0.30
CA SER A 208 7.12 -1.32 0.81
C SER A 208 8.07 -0.51 -0.07
N PRO A 209 9.29 -0.20 0.41
CA PRO A 209 10.26 0.60 -0.34
C PRO A 209 10.59 0.02 -1.72
N GLY A 210 10.72 0.90 -2.71
CA GLY A 210 10.97 0.54 -4.11
C GLY A 210 9.69 0.39 -4.93
N ASN A 211 8.52 0.35 -4.30
CA ASN A 211 7.23 0.37 -4.99
C ASN A 211 6.67 1.79 -5.11
N THR A 212 5.91 2.01 -6.16
CA THR A 212 5.10 3.21 -6.38
C THR A 212 3.63 2.84 -6.24
N LEU A 213 2.93 3.50 -5.33
CA LEU A 213 1.50 3.34 -5.10
C LEU A 213 0.73 4.43 -5.84
N TYR A 214 -0.36 4.05 -6.48
CA TYR A 214 -1.31 4.91 -7.19
C TYR A 214 -2.65 4.87 -6.47
N LEU A 215 -3.15 6.02 -6.03
CA LEU A 215 -4.41 6.17 -5.31
C LEU A 215 -5.35 7.13 -6.05
N PRO A 216 -6.68 6.88 -6.05
CA PRO A 216 -7.63 7.82 -6.64
C PRO A 216 -7.68 9.12 -5.83
N VAL A 217 -7.70 10.27 -6.48
CA VAL A 217 -7.93 11.54 -5.81
C VAL A 217 -9.43 11.84 -5.81
N ASN A 218 -10.05 11.80 -4.64
CA ASN A 218 -11.50 12.01 -4.46
C ASN A 218 -11.83 13.43 -4.00
N VAL A 219 -10.90 14.08 -3.30
CA VAL A 219 -11.04 15.44 -2.77
C VAL A 219 -9.84 16.29 -3.13
N LYS A 220 -9.99 17.61 -3.12
CA LYS A 220 -8.89 18.55 -3.37
C LYS A 220 -7.75 18.30 -2.40
N GLY A 221 -6.52 18.24 -2.92
CA GLY A 221 -5.33 17.93 -2.15
C GLY A 221 -5.18 16.46 -1.75
N ALA A 222 -6.04 15.56 -2.25
CA ALA A 222 -6.09 14.14 -1.93
C ALA A 222 -6.32 13.84 -0.44
N LEU A 223 -5.69 14.58 0.46
CA LEU A 223 -5.63 14.35 1.91
C LEU A 223 -5.04 12.97 2.21
N PHE A 224 -3.73 12.88 2.06
CA PHE A 224 -2.97 11.63 2.24
C PHE A 224 -2.74 11.30 3.70
N TYR A 225 -2.91 10.02 4.05
CA TYR A 225 -2.68 9.46 5.38
C TYR A 225 -1.83 8.20 5.28
N PHE A 226 -1.08 7.91 6.35
CA PHE A 226 -0.43 6.61 6.52
C PHE A 226 -0.31 6.27 8.02
N GLY A 227 -0.08 4.99 8.32
CA GLY A 227 0.11 4.50 9.68
C GLY A 227 0.34 2.99 9.68
N ASP A 228 0.21 2.37 10.84
CA ASP A 228 0.15 0.92 10.96
C ASP A 228 1.38 0.25 10.32
N GLY A 229 2.52 0.44 10.97
CA GLY A 229 3.79 -0.07 10.48
C GLY A 229 4.01 -1.52 10.91
N HIS A 230 4.24 -2.39 9.94
CA HIS A 230 4.53 -3.80 10.17
C HIS A 230 6.02 -4.10 9.97
N ALA A 231 6.65 -4.76 10.93
CA ALA A 231 8.01 -5.28 10.76
C ALA A 231 8.02 -6.61 9.99
N ALA A 232 6.96 -7.41 10.10
CA ALA A 232 6.68 -8.61 9.32
C ALA A 232 5.23 -9.05 9.54
N MET A 233 4.67 -9.72 8.53
CA MET A 233 3.34 -10.31 8.56
C MET A 233 3.30 -11.55 7.66
N GLY A 234 2.50 -12.54 8.00
CA GLY A 234 2.15 -13.64 7.11
C GLY A 234 0.90 -13.32 6.28
N ASP A 235 0.71 -14.02 5.16
CA ASP A 235 -0.43 -13.82 4.26
C ASP A 235 -1.76 -13.86 5.01
N GLY A 236 -2.61 -12.88 4.74
CA GLY A 236 -3.95 -12.77 5.28
C GLY A 236 -4.06 -12.24 6.69
N GLU A 237 -2.94 -11.90 7.35
CA GLU A 237 -2.90 -11.42 8.74
C GLU A 237 -3.75 -12.27 9.70
N VAL A 238 -3.70 -13.57 9.52
CA VAL A 238 -4.74 -14.53 9.97
C VAL A 238 -5.04 -14.53 11.47
N ALA A 239 -4.17 -14.03 12.32
CA ALA A 239 -4.42 -13.88 13.76
C ALA A 239 -5.01 -12.51 14.13
N GLY A 240 -5.08 -11.55 13.19
CA GLY A 240 -5.65 -10.23 13.40
C GLY A 240 -4.65 -9.17 13.86
N SER A 241 -3.36 -9.45 13.78
CA SER A 241 -2.28 -8.48 13.88
C SER A 241 -0.98 -9.05 13.30
N ALA A 242 -0.13 -8.18 12.81
CA ALA A 242 1.22 -8.45 12.35
C ALA A 242 2.24 -8.37 13.51
N VAL A 243 3.50 -8.10 13.19
CA VAL A 243 4.48 -7.59 14.14
C VAL A 243 4.46 -6.06 14.05
N GLU A 244 3.63 -5.46 14.88
CA GLU A 244 3.30 -4.05 14.89
C GLU A 244 4.45 -3.21 15.46
N VAL A 245 4.79 -2.13 14.76
CA VAL A 245 5.90 -1.24 15.12
C VAL A 245 5.62 0.22 14.73
N PRO A 246 6.13 1.19 15.49
CA PRO A 246 6.22 2.56 14.99
C PRO A 246 7.19 2.60 13.80
N MET A 247 6.85 3.41 12.78
CA MET A 247 7.56 3.45 11.51
C MET A 247 8.00 4.88 11.16
N LYS A 248 9.25 5.04 10.69
CA LYS A 248 9.67 6.22 9.94
C LYS A 248 9.50 5.93 8.46
N ALA A 249 8.81 6.82 7.76
CA ALA A 249 8.48 6.65 6.36
C ALA A 249 8.92 7.86 5.54
N ARG A 250 9.46 7.61 4.36
CA ARG A 250 9.82 8.66 3.41
C ARG A 250 9.14 8.41 2.07
N PHE A 251 8.39 9.41 1.62
CA PHE A 251 7.62 9.37 0.39
C PHE A 251 8.01 10.49 -0.54
N ARG A 252 7.81 10.29 -1.85
CA ARG A 252 7.78 11.36 -2.85
C ARG A 252 6.46 11.32 -3.58
N PHE A 253 5.89 12.50 -3.84
CA PHE A 253 4.55 12.62 -4.43
C PHE A 253 4.61 13.19 -5.84
N ASP A 254 3.75 12.66 -6.72
CA ASP A 254 3.40 13.26 -8.00
C ASP A 254 1.89 13.08 -8.25
N VAL A 255 1.37 13.69 -9.31
CA VAL A 255 -0.04 13.66 -9.66
C VAL A 255 -0.20 13.42 -11.16
N VAL A 256 -0.94 12.37 -11.53
CA VAL A 256 -1.37 12.13 -12.90
C VAL A 256 -2.72 12.81 -13.10
N LYS A 257 -2.74 13.85 -13.92
CA LYS A 257 -3.93 14.70 -14.13
C LYS A 257 -4.97 14.05 -15.00
N GLY A 258 -6.24 14.16 -14.58
CA GLY A 258 -7.41 13.78 -15.37
C GLY A 258 -7.53 12.29 -15.69
N LYS A 259 -6.82 11.45 -14.95
CA LYS A 259 -6.89 9.98 -15.06
C LYS A 259 -6.95 9.41 -13.66
N SER A 260 -8.11 8.98 -13.22
CA SER A 260 -8.27 8.31 -11.93
C SER A 260 -8.09 6.80 -12.06
N THR A 261 -7.52 6.17 -11.04
CA THR A 261 -7.61 4.72 -10.84
C THR A 261 -8.94 4.39 -10.17
N GLY A 262 -9.52 3.22 -10.44
CA GLY A 262 -10.72 2.76 -9.72
C GLY A 262 -10.38 2.25 -8.32
N TRP A 263 -9.22 1.60 -8.22
CA TRP A 263 -8.69 0.97 -7.02
C TRP A 263 -7.20 1.28 -6.86
N PRO A 264 -6.62 1.12 -5.67
CA PRO A 264 -5.17 1.25 -5.48
C PRO A 264 -4.40 0.30 -6.41
N ARG A 265 -3.29 0.77 -6.94
CA ARG A 265 -2.39 0.02 -7.81
C ARG A 265 -0.97 0.25 -7.36
N LEU A 266 -0.11 -0.74 -7.57
CA LEU A 266 1.31 -0.58 -7.31
C LEU A 266 2.11 -1.02 -8.53
N GLU A 267 3.29 -0.47 -8.69
CA GLU A 267 4.29 -0.98 -9.62
C GLU A 267 5.69 -0.76 -9.08
N ASN A 268 6.60 -1.61 -9.53
CA ASN A 268 8.03 -1.45 -9.38
C ASN A 268 8.73 -1.69 -10.73
N GLU A 269 10.04 -1.85 -10.73
CA GLU A 269 10.80 -2.15 -11.95
C GLU A 269 10.34 -3.46 -12.62
N HIS A 270 9.90 -4.45 -11.85
CA HIS A 270 9.67 -5.80 -12.31
C HIS A 270 8.19 -6.15 -12.50
N GLU A 271 7.28 -5.64 -11.67
CA GLU A 271 5.90 -6.09 -11.62
C GLU A 271 4.89 -4.93 -11.70
N LEU A 272 3.72 -5.23 -12.26
CA LEU A 272 2.48 -4.49 -12.06
C LEU A 272 1.64 -5.21 -11.01
N MET A 273 0.98 -4.46 -10.14
CA MET A 273 0.15 -4.99 -9.07
C MET A 273 -1.14 -4.17 -8.95
N THR A 274 -2.27 -4.84 -8.79
CA THR A 274 -3.58 -4.20 -8.59
C THR A 274 -4.25 -4.79 -7.37
N THR A 275 -4.92 -3.95 -6.61
CA THR A 275 -5.67 -4.40 -5.44
C THR A 275 -7.13 -4.63 -5.77
N GLY A 276 -7.71 -5.66 -5.17
CA GLY A 276 -9.14 -5.83 -5.07
C GLY A 276 -9.52 -5.91 -3.60
N ILE A 277 -10.42 -5.03 -3.18
CA ILE A 277 -10.74 -4.85 -1.76
C ILE A 277 -12.25 -4.98 -1.59
N TYR A 278 -12.68 -6.11 -1.07
CA TYR A 278 -14.11 -6.38 -0.86
C TYR A 278 -14.34 -7.64 -0.01
N ARG A 279 -15.55 -7.83 0.43
CA ARG A 279 -16.05 -9.06 1.06
C ARG A 279 -17.30 -9.52 0.33
N PRO A 280 -17.37 -10.79 -0.13
CA PRO A 280 -16.45 -11.90 0.12
C PRO A 280 -15.16 -11.87 -0.73
N VAL A 281 -14.21 -12.75 -0.42
CA VAL A 281 -12.86 -12.76 -1.05
C VAL A 281 -12.88 -12.97 -2.56
N ASP A 282 -13.85 -13.71 -3.08
CA ASP A 282 -13.98 -13.94 -4.54
C ASP A 282 -14.36 -12.69 -5.31
N ASP A 283 -15.05 -11.73 -4.69
CA ASP A 283 -15.28 -10.41 -5.27
C ASP A 283 -14.01 -9.53 -5.21
N ALA A 284 -13.21 -9.63 -4.15
CA ALA A 284 -11.89 -9.00 -4.11
C ALA A 284 -10.99 -9.51 -5.25
N VAL A 285 -10.96 -10.84 -5.48
CA VAL A 285 -10.23 -11.42 -6.62
C VAL A 285 -10.72 -10.87 -7.96
N ARG A 286 -12.05 -10.79 -8.17
CA ARG A 286 -12.64 -10.28 -9.42
C ARG A 286 -12.23 -8.82 -9.67
N ILE A 287 -12.27 -7.99 -8.64
CA ILE A 287 -11.84 -6.58 -8.72
C ILE A 287 -10.36 -6.50 -9.12
N ALA A 288 -9.47 -7.19 -8.38
CA ALA A 288 -8.04 -7.16 -8.63
C ALA A 288 -7.69 -7.59 -10.07
N VAL A 289 -8.28 -8.70 -10.54
CA VAL A 289 -8.04 -9.20 -11.91
C VAL A 289 -8.60 -8.25 -12.96
N THR A 290 -9.79 -7.70 -12.76
CA THR A 290 -10.40 -6.73 -13.70
C THR A 290 -9.53 -5.48 -13.83
N GLU A 291 -9.05 -4.92 -12.72
CA GLU A 291 -8.17 -3.76 -12.71
C GLU A 291 -6.83 -4.06 -13.43
N MET A 292 -6.28 -5.26 -13.28
CA MET A 292 -5.08 -5.68 -13.98
C MET A 292 -5.31 -5.76 -15.50
N VAL A 293 -6.40 -6.37 -15.93
CA VAL A 293 -6.77 -6.47 -17.36
C VAL A 293 -6.95 -5.09 -17.97
N HIS A 294 -7.66 -4.19 -17.29
CA HIS A 294 -7.85 -2.80 -17.75
C HIS A 294 -6.52 -2.05 -17.82
N TRP A 295 -5.60 -2.28 -16.87
CA TRP A 295 -4.28 -1.66 -16.91
C TRP A 295 -3.46 -2.15 -18.09
N MET A 296 -3.40 -3.46 -18.33
CA MET A 296 -2.72 -4.05 -19.48
C MET A 296 -3.31 -3.58 -20.81
N HIS A 297 -4.64 -3.46 -20.90
CA HIS A 297 -5.31 -2.94 -22.09
C HIS A 297 -4.92 -1.48 -22.37
N ARG A 298 -5.04 -0.62 -21.39
CA ARG A 298 -4.85 0.82 -21.53
C ARG A 298 -3.40 1.20 -21.82
N ASP A 299 -2.46 0.65 -21.04
CA ASP A 299 -1.07 1.11 -21.03
C ASP A 299 -0.13 0.23 -21.86
N TYR A 300 -0.50 -1.03 -22.11
CA TYR A 300 0.30 -1.99 -22.85
C TYR A 300 -0.34 -2.43 -24.17
N GLY A 301 -1.60 -2.08 -24.41
CA GLY A 301 -2.27 -2.29 -25.69
C GLY A 301 -2.74 -3.70 -25.98
N LEU A 302 -2.76 -4.58 -25.00
CA LEU A 302 -3.39 -5.88 -25.12
C LEU A 302 -4.92 -5.69 -25.27
N SER A 303 -5.61 -6.57 -26.00
CA SER A 303 -7.06 -6.67 -25.87
C SER A 303 -7.41 -7.14 -24.45
N GLU A 304 -8.59 -6.80 -23.94
CA GLU A 304 -9.00 -7.27 -22.61
C GLU A 304 -9.00 -8.80 -22.55
N LEU A 305 -9.45 -9.48 -23.62
CA LEU A 305 -9.45 -10.94 -23.68
C LEU A 305 -8.04 -11.53 -23.67
N ASP A 306 -7.11 -10.97 -24.44
CA ASP A 306 -5.71 -11.43 -24.45
C ASP A 306 -5.01 -11.11 -23.12
N GLY A 307 -5.29 -9.97 -22.53
CA GLY A 307 -4.78 -9.60 -21.20
C GLY A 307 -5.28 -10.56 -20.12
N TYR A 308 -6.56 -10.90 -20.15
CA TYR A 308 -7.17 -11.85 -19.22
C TYR A 308 -6.59 -13.26 -19.39
N GLU A 309 -6.46 -13.75 -20.65
CA GLU A 309 -5.86 -15.04 -20.92
C GLU A 309 -4.39 -15.09 -20.51
N LEU A 310 -3.59 -14.04 -20.79
CA LEU A 310 -2.20 -13.95 -20.35
C LEU A 310 -2.09 -13.98 -18.83
N PHE A 311 -2.91 -13.18 -18.13
CA PHE A 311 -2.92 -13.16 -16.67
C PHE A 311 -3.25 -14.53 -16.10
N SER A 312 -4.18 -15.26 -16.69
CA SER A 312 -4.55 -16.61 -16.29
C SER A 312 -3.38 -17.63 -16.37
N LYS A 313 -2.30 -17.34 -17.12
CA LYS A 313 -1.15 -18.24 -17.28
C LYS A 313 0.05 -17.85 -16.42
N VAL A 314 0.27 -16.55 -16.21
CA VAL A 314 1.51 -16.06 -15.57
C VAL A 314 1.25 -15.10 -14.42
N GLY A 315 0.00 -14.70 -14.21
CA GLY A 315 -0.40 -13.86 -13.07
C GLY A 315 -0.35 -14.60 -11.74
N LYS A 316 -0.28 -13.82 -10.66
CA LYS A 316 -0.29 -14.31 -9.28
C LYS A 316 -1.41 -13.61 -8.52
N LEU A 317 -1.95 -14.27 -7.52
CA LEU A 317 -2.91 -13.71 -6.56
C LEU A 317 -2.33 -13.91 -5.16
N HIS A 318 -2.28 -12.83 -4.40
CA HIS A 318 -1.81 -12.78 -3.03
C HIS A 318 -2.96 -12.29 -2.16
N LEU A 319 -3.43 -13.12 -1.23
CA LEU A 319 -4.41 -12.74 -0.21
C LEU A 319 -3.65 -12.07 0.93
N THR A 320 -3.66 -10.76 0.99
CA THR A 320 -2.84 -10.01 1.94
C THR A 320 -3.55 -9.77 3.26
N GLU A 321 -4.89 -9.60 3.22
CA GLU A 321 -5.70 -9.32 4.39
C GLU A 321 -7.03 -10.09 4.33
N MET A 322 -7.42 -10.78 5.43
CA MET A 322 -8.70 -11.49 5.50
C MET A 322 -9.39 -11.46 6.89
N VAL A 323 -9.03 -10.50 7.74
CA VAL A 323 -9.62 -10.36 9.07
C VAL A 323 -10.40 -9.05 9.24
N ASP A 324 -10.05 -8.05 8.48
CA ASP A 324 -10.65 -6.73 8.44
C ASP A 324 -12.06 -6.70 7.81
N PRO A 325 -12.80 -5.56 7.91
CA PRO A 325 -14.14 -5.44 7.33
C PRO A 325 -14.23 -5.78 5.86
N ASN A 326 -13.20 -5.49 5.06
CA ASN A 326 -13.02 -5.96 3.69
C ASN A 326 -11.73 -6.77 3.58
N TYR A 327 -11.74 -7.80 2.74
CA TYR A 327 -10.57 -8.60 2.40
C TYR A 327 -9.77 -7.94 1.29
N VAL A 328 -8.46 -8.11 1.30
CA VAL A 328 -7.57 -7.53 0.29
C VAL A 328 -6.84 -8.62 -0.48
N VAL A 329 -6.96 -8.55 -1.80
CA VAL A 329 -6.22 -9.40 -2.73
C VAL A 329 -5.38 -8.53 -3.65
N VAL A 330 -4.09 -8.83 -3.74
CA VAL A 330 -3.18 -8.23 -4.72
C VAL A 330 -3.01 -9.19 -5.89
N ALA A 331 -3.38 -8.73 -7.10
CA ALA A 331 -3.05 -9.43 -8.34
C ALA A 331 -1.75 -8.85 -8.90
N SER A 332 -0.77 -9.67 -9.26
CA SER A 332 0.49 -9.20 -9.85
C SER A 332 0.86 -9.94 -11.12
N ILE A 333 1.57 -9.24 -12.02
CA ILE A 333 2.16 -9.81 -13.23
C ILE A 333 3.55 -9.22 -13.46
N ASP A 334 4.52 -10.08 -13.80
CA ASP A 334 5.88 -9.67 -14.14
C ASP A 334 5.88 -8.93 -15.50
N LYS A 335 6.45 -7.74 -15.55
CA LYS A 335 6.53 -6.88 -16.74
C LYS A 335 7.25 -7.53 -17.91
N LYS A 336 8.11 -8.54 -17.67
CA LYS A 336 8.77 -9.30 -18.76
C LYS A 336 7.80 -10.04 -19.67
N TYR A 337 6.58 -10.30 -19.22
CA TYR A 337 5.52 -10.94 -20.02
C TYR A 337 4.68 -9.92 -20.81
N LEU A 338 4.88 -8.63 -20.60
CA LEU A 338 4.10 -7.58 -21.24
C LEU A 338 4.82 -7.00 -22.48
N PRO A 339 4.06 -6.54 -23.48
CA PRO A 339 4.65 -5.74 -24.55
C PRO A 339 5.25 -4.43 -24.00
N ALA A 340 5.96 -3.69 -24.84
CA ALA A 340 6.42 -2.35 -24.47
C ALA A 340 5.23 -1.45 -24.08
N LYS A 341 5.39 -0.64 -23.05
CA LYS A 341 4.39 0.35 -22.63
C LYS A 341 4.17 1.36 -23.77
N LYS A 342 2.91 1.68 -24.07
CA LYS A 342 2.51 2.63 -25.13
C LYS A 342 2.88 4.08 -24.81
#